data_0e996ab46881baede168d3a9faf36a43
#
_entry.id   0e996ab46881baede168d3a9faf36a43
#
_cell.length_a   1.000
_cell.length_b   1.000
_cell.length_c   1.000
_cell.angle_alpha   90.00
_cell.angle_beta   90.00
_cell.angle_gamma   90.00
#
_symmetry.space_group_name_H-M   'P 1'
#
loop_
_entity.id
_entity.type
_entity.pdbx_description
1 polymer ?
#
loop_
_entity_poly.entity_id
_entity_poly.type
_entity_poly.pdbx_seq_one_letter_code
_entity_poly.pdbx_strand_id
1 'polypeptide(L)'
;MNKLLQFILLVLIGTAVSCSSNTNKNTIDYTGIGELPTKDYVDHLAAAAGDYLAFEETKTIKLRPDTIDFLETIYDRLVSNNQLILNLNERPTFYIIQHKSPFLFSLPRSQFFFSTALIERYLKSEELFVAAFAAEVVRSQRFIYEKRIMLPLGFYSTEKMITLTKLKFDTKEQVNEWTYFVLKRAGYDASAFLNWIQIQNRNTLDFAMYLGDSVGISKEEHLFKNFMTKQGVLGVEKRFNEANSSKNFYKLLNNVASRK
;
A
#
# COMPACT_ATOMS: atom_id res chain seq x y z
N MET A 1 -64.04 4.63 36.69
CA MET A 1 -62.88 4.39 35.82
C MET A 1 -63.04 3.00 35.27
N ASN A 2 -63.32 2.87 33.95
CA ASN A 2 -63.82 1.65 33.32
C ASN A 2 -62.78 0.52 33.37
N LYS A 3 -63.21 -0.68 33.87
CA LYS A 3 -62.38 -1.91 33.90
C LYS A 3 -61.79 -2.24 32.52
N LEU A 4 -62.46 -1.84 31.47
CA LEU A 4 -61.96 -1.96 30.07
C LEU A 4 -60.73 -1.12 29.82
N LEU A 5 -60.66 0.11 30.35
CA LEU A 5 -59.53 1.01 30.19
C LEU A 5 -58.26 0.50 30.95
N GLN A 6 -58.47 -0.12 32.09
CA GLN A 6 -57.38 -0.74 32.87
C GLN A 6 -56.83 -1.97 32.15
N PHE A 7 -57.67 -2.74 31.46
CA PHE A 7 -57.25 -3.92 30.70
C PHE A 7 -56.46 -3.54 29.48
N ILE A 8 -56.86 -2.48 28.77
CA ILE A 8 -56.16 -1.93 27.58
C ILE A 8 -54.78 -1.38 28.03
N LEU A 9 -54.70 -0.71 29.15
CA LEU A 9 -53.43 -0.18 29.68
C LEU A 9 -52.45 -1.30 30.07
N LEU A 10 -52.96 -2.38 30.64
CA LEU A 10 -52.14 -3.55 30.99
C LEU A 10 -51.60 -4.31 29.76
N VAL A 11 -52.40 -4.40 28.70
CA VAL A 11 -51.99 -5.01 27.44
C VAL A 11 -50.93 -4.14 26.72
N LEU A 12 -51.09 -2.83 26.76
CA LEU A 12 -50.09 -1.89 26.20
C LEU A 12 -48.73 -1.93 26.92
N ILE A 13 -48.73 -2.07 28.24
CA ILE A 13 -47.50 -2.20 29.02
C ILE A 13 -46.84 -3.56 28.78
N GLY A 14 -47.59 -4.64 28.63
CA GLY A 14 -47.09 -5.96 28.30
C GLY A 14 -46.40 -6.09 26.93
N THR A 15 -46.85 -5.32 25.95
CA THR A 15 -46.22 -5.29 24.61
C THR A 15 -44.97 -4.43 24.56
N ALA A 16 -44.82 -3.44 25.44
CA ALA A 16 -43.63 -2.59 25.49
C ALA A 16 -42.40 -3.29 26.15
N VAL A 17 -42.59 -4.34 26.93
CA VAL A 17 -41.51 -5.07 27.59
C VAL A 17 -40.96 -6.23 26.74
N SER A 18 -41.65 -6.58 25.62
CA SER A 18 -41.28 -7.72 24.77
C SER A 18 -40.28 -7.39 23.65
N CYS A 19 -39.76 -6.17 23.55
CA CYS A 19 -38.68 -5.80 22.64
C CYS A 19 -37.34 -5.59 23.35
N SER A 20 -37.06 -6.34 24.37
CA SER A 20 -35.67 -6.61 24.76
C SER A 20 -35.15 -7.69 23.78
N SER A 21 -34.73 -7.26 22.62
CA SER A 21 -33.90 -8.06 21.74
C SER A 21 -32.68 -8.51 22.54
N ASN A 22 -32.70 -9.76 22.98
CA ASN A 22 -31.51 -10.49 23.34
C ASN A 22 -30.67 -10.54 22.05
N THR A 23 -30.01 -9.44 21.71
CA THR A 23 -28.90 -9.46 20.77
C THR A 23 -27.90 -10.38 21.43
N ASN A 24 -27.86 -11.59 20.90
CA ASN A 24 -26.88 -12.60 21.23
C ASN A 24 -25.53 -11.89 21.28
N LYS A 25 -24.97 -11.76 22.47
CA LYS A 25 -23.62 -11.24 22.71
C LYS A 25 -22.54 -12.20 22.22
N ASN A 26 -22.74 -12.77 21.05
CA ASN A 26 -21.71 -13.44 20.28
C ASN A 26 -21.06 -12.47 19.27
N THR A 27 -21.22 -11.16 19.46
CA THR A 27 -20.32 -10.21 18.84
C THR A 27 -18.96 -10.42 19.48
N ILE A 28 -18.07 -11.06 18.77
CA ILE A 28 -16.67 -11.14 19.16
C ILE A 28 -16.23 -9.70 19.38
N ASP A 29 -15.83 -9.39 20.62
CA ASP A 29 -15.30 -8.08 20.95
C ASP A 29 -13.92 -7.96 20.31
N TYR A 30 -13.84 -7.24 19.20
CA TYR A 30 -12.59 -6.99 18.49
C TYR A 30 -11.78 -5.83 19.09
N THR A 31 -12.23 -5.19 20.16
CA THR A 31 -11.51 -4.06 20.76
C THR A 31 -10.13 -4.46 21.25
N GLY A 32 -9.97 -5.67 21.79
CA GLY A 32 -8.67 -6.21 22.20
C GLY A 32 -7.68 -6.48 21.05
N ILE A 33 -8.16 -6.68 19.81
CA ILE A 33 -7.27 -6.91 18.66
C ILE A 33 -6.56 -5.61 18.25
N GLY A 34 -7.18 -4.45 18.47
CA GLY A 34 -6.54 -3.15 18.26
C GLY A 34 -5.41 -2.84 19.25
N GLU A 35 -5.33 -3.56 20.35
CA GLU A 35 -4.34 -3.40 21.43
C GLU A 35 -3.13 -4.31 21.29
N LEU A 36 -3.08 -5.16 20.24
CA LEU A 36 -1.90 -5.99 19.98
C LEU A 36 -0.63 -5.11 19.94
N PRO A 37 0.46 -5.54 20.59
CA PRO A 37 1.74 -4.88 20.45
C PRO A 37 2.08 -4.67 19.00
N THR A 38 2.64 -3.51 18.67
CA THR A 38 2.95 -3.17 17.26
C THR A 38 3.83 -4.22 16.59
N LYS A 39 4.74 -4.82 17.35
CA LYS A 39 5.60 -5.90 16.87
C LYS A 39 4.79 -7.11 16.42
N ASP A 40 3.84 -7.57 17.23
CA ASP A 40 3.03 -8.76 16.94
C ASP A 40 2.14 -8.50 15.70
N TYR A 41 1.59 -7.29 15.58
CA TYR A 41 0.84 -6.89 14.38
C TYR A 41 1.71 -6.89 13.12
N VAL A 42 2.93 -6.35 13.21
CA VAL A 42 3.91 -6.35 12.11
C VAL A 42 4.28 -7.77 11.70
N ASP A 43 4.50 -8.66 12.67
CA ASP A 43 4.83 -10.05 12.39
C ASP A 43 3.67 -10.80 11.74
N HIS A 44 2.44 -10.58 12.17
CA HIS A 44 1.24 -11.13 11.55
C HIS A 44 1.02 -10.61 10.13
N LEU A 45 1.21 -9.30 9.93
CA LEU A 45 1.10 -8.70 8.61
C LEU A 45 2.18 -9.24 7.65
N ALA A 46 3.41 -9.45 8.13
CA ALA A 46 4.47 -10.05 7.34
C ALA A 46 4.14 -11.50 6.96
N ALA A 47 3.53 -12.27 7.88
CA ALA A 47 3.12 -13.65 7.63
C ALA A 47 2.00 -13.76 6.58
N ALA A 48 1.14 -12.74 6.46
CA ALA A 48 0.05 -12.68 5.47
C ALA A 48 0.55 -12.78 4.02
N ALA A 49 1.85 -12.51 3.77
CA ALA A 49 2.46 -12.74 2.47
C ALA A 49 2.35 -14.21 2.02
N GLY A 50 2.59 -15.16 2.94
CA GLY A 50 2.48 -16.59 2.66
C GLY A 50 1.07 -16.98 2.23
N ASP A 51 0.07 -16.54 3.00
CA ASP A 51 -1.34 -16.81 2.70
C ASP A 51 -1.79 -16.18 1.38
N TYR A 52 -1.31 -14.96 1.08
CA TYR A 52 -1.58 -14.28 -0.18
C TYR A 52 -0.98 -15.02 -1.38
N LEU A 53 0.27 -15.45 -1.26
CA LEU A 53 0.96 -16.17 -2.34
C LEU A 53 0.42 -17.61 -2.53
N ALA A 54 -0.13 -18.21 -1.48
CA ALA A 54 -0.77 -19.52 -1.54
C ALA A 54 -2.21 -19.46 -2.10
N PHE A 55 -2.80 -18.27 -2.21
CA PHE A 55 -4.15 -18.11 -2.76
C PHE A 55 -4.17 -18.46 -4.25
N GLU A 56 -5.09 -19.34 -4.66
CA GLU A 56 -5.14 -19.92 -6.02
C GLU A 56 -5.19 -18.87 -7.14
N GLU A 57 -5.85 -17.74 -6.89
CA GLU A 57 -5.96 -16.64 -7.85
C GLU A 57 -4.69 -15.78 -7.93
N THR A 58 -3.79 -15.90 -6.96
CA THR A 58 -2.54 -15.13 -6.92
C THR A 58 -1.47 -15.79 -7.79
N LYS A 59 -1.36 -15.34 -9.03
CA LYS A 59 -0.36 -15.87 -9.97
C LYS A 59 0.88 -14.97 -9.98
N THR A 60 2.03 -15.55 -9.62
CA THR A 60 3.32 -14.87 -9.64
C THR A 60 4.07 -15.10 -10.96
N ILE A 61 4.89 -14.14 -11.36
CA ILE A 61 5.88 -14.29 -12.43
C ILE A 61 7.19 -14.72 -11.80
N LYS A 62 7.83 -15.75 -12.38
CA LYS A 62 9.19 -16.14 -12.00
C LYS A 62 10.17 -15.05 -12.42
N LEU A 63 10.86 -14.46 -11.46
CA LEU A 63 11.90 -13.48 -11.72
C LEU A 63 13.19 -14.18 -12.17
N ARG A 64 13.84 -13.57 -13.18
CA ARG A 64 15.18 -13.99 -13.60
C ARG A 64 16.23 -13.48 -12.62
N PRO A 65 17.38 -14.17 -12.47
CA PRO A 65 18.44 -13.71 -11.58
C PRO A 65 18.87 -12.27 -11.84
N ASP A 66 19.08 -11.88 -13.10
CA ASP A 66 19.47 -10.52 -13.48
C ASP A 66 18.41 -9.45 -13.17
N THR A 67 17.16 -9.84 -13.11
CA THR A 67 16.06 -8.98 -12.65
C THR A 67 16.08 -8.81 -11.13
N ILE A 68 16.35 -9.89 -10.39
CA ILE A 68 16.48 -9.85 -8.93
C ILE A 68 17.67 -8.97 -8.56
N ASP A 69 18.84 -9.21 -9.16
CA ASP A 69 20.06 -8.41 -8.94
C ASP A 69 19.84 -6.92 -9.18
N PHE A 70 19.07 -6.58 -10.21
CA PHE A 70 18.70 -5.19 -10.50
C PHE A 70 17.84 -4.57 -9.40
N LEU A 71 16.81 -5.30 -8.94
CA LEU A 71 15.91 -4.83 -7.88
C LEU A 71 16.64 -4.69 -6.55
N GLU A 72 17.51 -5.66 -6.22
CA GLU A 72 18.38 -5.61 -5.03
C GLU A 72 19.36 -4.43 -5.11
N THR A 73 19.96 -4.16 -6.27
CA THR A 73 20.86 -3.03 -6.48
C THR A 73 20.16 -1.69 -6.18
N ILE A 74 18.92 -1.51 -6.64
CA ILE A 74 18.15 -0.30 -6.33
C ILE A 74 17.84 -0.23 -4.83
N TYR A 75 17.37 -1.32 -4.25
CA TYR A 75 17.07 -1.40 -2.82
C TYR A 75 18.29 -1.05 -1.97
N ASP A 76 19.42 -1.70 -2.22
CA ASP A 76 20.66 -1.46 -1.49
C ASP A 76 21.14 -0.02 -1.62
N ARG A 77 21.01 0.58 -2.81
CA ARG A 77 21.35 1.99 -3.01
C ARG A 77 20.43 2.93 -2.22
N LEU A 78 19.13 2.64 -2.16
CA LEU A 78 18.18 3.41 -1.36
C LEU A 78 18.49 3.28 0.13
N VAL A 79 18.73 2.07 0.62
CA VAL A 79 18.93 1.80 2.05
C VAL A 79 20.32 2.26 2.51
N SER A 80 21.38 1.94 1.78
CA SER A 80 22.77 2.27 2.17
C SER A 80 23.02 3.78 2.29
N ASN A 81 22.35 4.58 1.46
CA ASN A 81 22.46 6.04 1.55
C ASN A 81 21.52 6.66 2.61
N ASN A 82 20.70 5.85 3.28
CA ASN A 82 19.70 6.31 4.24
C ASN A 82 19.75 5.55 5.57
N GLN A 83 20.92 5.08 6.00
CA GLN A 83 21.11 4.22 7.19
C GLN A 83 20.61 4.84 8.51
N LEU A 84 20.46 6.17 8.58
CA LEU A 84 19.90 6.83 9.77
C LEU A 84 18.40 6.54 9.96
N ILE A 85 17.71 6.18 8.88
CA ILE A 85 16.27 5.96 8.89
C ILE A 85 15.86 4.58 8.38
N LEU A 86 16.74 3.88 7.65
CA LEU A 86 16.49 2.57 7.06
C LEU A 86 17.51 1.55 7.57
N ASN A 87 17.08 0.28 7.67
CA ASN A 87 17.91 -0.81 8.21
C ASN A 87 18.55 -1.63 7.08
N LEU A 88 19.88 -1.72 7.08
CA LEU A 88 20.66 -2.50 6.10
C LEU A 88 20.53 -4.03 6.25
N ASN A 89 20.08 -4.50 7.42
CA ASN A 89 20.13 -5.94 7.72
C ASN A 89 18.95 -6.74 7.14
N GLU A 90 17.95 -6.08 6.57
CA GLU A 90 16.83 -6.75 5.95
C GLU A 90 17.07 -6.99 4.46
N ARG A 91 17.00 -8.25 4.06
CA ARG A 91 17.05 -8.62 2.64
C ARG A 91 15.68 -8.45 2.00
N PRO A 92 15.59 -7.79 0.85
CA PRO A 92 14.32 -7.62 0.17
C PRO A 92 13.85 -8.91 -0.49
N THR A 93 12.54 -9.08 -0.58
CA THR A 93 11.90 -10.08 -1.43
C THR A 93 10.93 -9.42 -2.39
N PHE A 94 10.95 -9.85 -3.65
CA PHE A 94 10.19 -9.23 -4.73
C PHE A 94 9.23 -10.23 -5.36
N TYR A 95 7.99 -9.79 -5.51
CA TYR A 95 6.93 -10.56 -6.15
C TYR A 95 6.27 -9.75 -7.23
N ILE A 96 6.20 -10.29 -8.44
CA ILE A 96 5.42 -9.69 -9.52
C ILE A 96 4.19 -10.54 -9.73
N ILE A 97 3.03 -9.94 -9.50
CA ILE A 97 1.73 -10.59 -9.53
C ILE A 97 1.06 -10.32 -10.88
N GLN A 98 0.59 -11.37 -11.54
CA GLN A 98 -0.21 -11.24 -12.76
C GLN A 98 -1.57 -10.66 -12.41
N HIS A 99 -1.78 -9.37 -12.65
CA HIS A 99 -3.03 -8.71 -12.34
C HIS A 99 -3.34 -7.59 -13.32
N LYS A 100 -4.65 -7.41 -13.62
CA LYS A 100 -5.14 -6.41 -14.59
C LYS A 100 -5.11 -4.98 -14.06
N SER A 101 -5.30 -4.80 -12.75
CA SER A 101 -5.26 -3.49 -12.11
C SER A 101 -3.84 -3.16 -11.64
N PRO A 102 -3.41 -1.90 -11.78
CA PRO A 102 -2.11 -1.48 -11.31
C PRO A 102 -2.10 -1.36 -9.78
N PHE A 103 -1.12 -1.97 -9.14
CA PHE A 103 -0.85 -1.80 -7.72
C PHE A 103 0.63 -2.03 -7.40
N LEU A 104 1.05 -1.41 -6.32
CA LEU A 104 2.32 -1.64 -5.64
C LEU A 104 2.04 -1.53 -4.15
N PHE A 105 2.37 -2.55 -3.40
CA PHE A 105 2.35 -2.49 -1.94
C PHE A 105 3.52 -3.25 -1.35
N SER A 106 3.87 -2.90 -0.14
CA SER A 106 4.85 -3.64 0.65
C SER A 106 4.23 -4.23 1.90
N LEU A 107 4.86 -5.27 2.40
CA LEU A 107 4.65 -5.81 3.73
C LEU A 107 5.90 -5.62 4.59
N PRO A 108 5.80 -5.72 5.91
CA PRO A 108 6.96 -5.69 6.77
C PRO A 108 8.03 -6.70 6.36
N ARG A 109 9.27 -6.49 6.79
CA ARG A 109 10.42 -7.32 6.45
C ARG A 109 10.78 -7.27 4.95
N SER A 110 10.68 -6.06 4.39
CA SER A 110 11.11 -5.76 3.00
C SER A 110 10.54 -6.69 1.94
N GLN A 111 9.25 -6.99 2.03
CA GLN A 111 8.51 -7.78 1.05
C GLN A 111 7.73 -6.84 0.11
N PHE A 112 7.99 -6.91 -1.20
CA PHE A 112 7.46 -5.98 -2.20
C PHE A 112 6.65 -6.69 -3.27
N PHE A 113 5.45 -6.18 -3.55
CA PHE A 113 4.48 -6.78 -4.47
C PHE A 113 4.10 -5.78 -5.56
N PHE A 114 4.43 -6.10 -6.80
CA PHE A 114 4.13 -5.31 -7.98
C PHE A 114 3.11 -6.04 -8.85
N SER A 115 2.14 -5.33 -9.42
CA SER A 115 1.33 -5.92 -10.47
C SER A 115 2.00 -5.78 -11.84
N THR A 116 1.75 -6.75 -12.73
CA THR A 116 2.19 -6.66 -14.13
C THR A 116 1.63 -5.43 -14.82
N ALA A 117 0.35 -5.11 -14.58
CA ALA A 117 -0.30 -3.93 -15.15
C ALA A 117 0.38 -2.62 -14.73
N LEU A 118 0.89 -2.53 -13.50
CA LEU A 118 1.62 -1.36 -13.04
C LEU A 118 2.92 -1.18 -13.85
N ILE A 119 3.73 -2.23 -13.92
CA ILE A 119 5.04 -2.17 -14.60
C ILE A 119 4.86 -1.89 -16.10
N GLU A 120 3.94 -2.59 -16.75
CA GLU A 120 3.74 -2.49 -18.19
C GLU A 120 3.12 -1.19 -18.67
N ARG A 121 2.20 -0.62 -17.88
CA ARG A 121 1.42 0.53 -18.33
C ARG A 121 1.93 1.87 -17.77
N TYR A 122 2.44 1.88 -16.55
CA TYR A 122 2.70 3.12 -15.82
C TYR A 122 4.16 3.36 -15.44
N LEU A 123 4.93 2.33 -15.12
CA LEU A 123 6.34 2.48 -14.75
C LEU A 123 7.24 2.36 -16.01
N LYS A 124 7.10 3.32 -16.92
CA LYS A 124 7.77 3.31 -18.22
C LYS A 124 9.25 3.71 -18.19
N SER A 125 9.70 4.33 -17.09
CA SER A 125 11.11 4.69 -16.92
C SER A 125 11.64 4.15 -15.59
N GLU A 126 12.95 3.94 -15.54
CA GLU A 126 13.63 3.52 -14.30
C GLU A 126 13.44 4.52 -13.18
N GLU A 127 13.46 5.81 -13.49
CA GLU A 127 13.26 6.88 -12.49
C GLU A 127 11.86 6.81 -11.85
N LEU A 128 10.81 6.57 -12.64
CA LEU A 128 9.46 6.39 -12.11
C LEU A 128 9.35 5.10 -11.28
N PHE A 129 9.99 4.02 -11.75
CA PHE A 129 10.03 2.76 -11.01
C PHE A 129 10.68 2.96 -9.64
N VAL A 130 11.87 3.57 -9.63
CA VAL A 130 12.62 3.83 -8.39
C VAL A 130 11.83 4.76 -7.46
N ALA A 131 11.18 5.79 -7.99
CA ALA A 131 10.38 6.72 -7.21
C ALA A 131 9.19 6.02 -6.52
N ALA A 132 8.42 5.25 -7.26
CA ALA A 132 7.31 4.47 -6.70
C ALA A 132 7.80 3.44 -5.67
N PHE A 133 8.89 2.75 -5.98
CA PHE A 133 9.48 1.73 -5.12
C PHE A 133 10.03 2.32 -3.81
N ALA A 134 10.67 3.49 -3.84
CA ALA A 134 11.24 4.14 -2.67
C ALA A 134 10.19 4.42 -1.57
N ALA A 135 8.95 4.77 -1.94
CA ALA A 135 7.87 4.95 -0.99
C ALA A 135 7.55 3.65 -0.24
N GLU A 136 7.53 2.52 -0.95
CA GLU A 136 7.28 1.22 -0.35
C GLU A 136 8.47 0.73 0.50
N VAL A 137 9.71 1.08 0.13
CA VAL A 137 10.89 0.82 0.96
C VAL A 137 10.78 1.56 2.29
N VAL A 138 10.42 2.85 2.27
CA VAL A 138 10.18 3.64 3.49
C VAL A 138 9.10 2.99 4.36
N ARG A 139 7.98 2.59 3.77
CA ARG A 139 6.86 1.97 4.50
C ARG A 139 7.27 0.66 5.16
N SER A 140 7.86 -0.24 4.39
CA SER A 140 8.27 -1.56 4.87
C SER A 140 9.31 -1.47 5.97
N GLN A 141 10.35 -0.69 5.76
CA GLN A 141 11.48 -0.52 6.66
C GLN A 141 11.13 0.21 7.97
N ARG A 142 10.19 1.15 7.90
CA ARG A 142 9.72 1.93 9.06
C ARG A 142 8.48 1.33 9.71
N PHE A 143 8.00 0.18 9.22
CA PHE A 143 6.80 -0.49 9.71
C PHE A 143 5.58 0.43 9.74
N ILE A 144 5.41 1.25 8.68
CA ILE A 144 4.33 2.22 8.59
C ILE A 144 3.08 1.54 8.06
N TYR A 145 2.29 0.97 8.97
CA TYR A 145 1.04 0.27 8.67
C TYR A 145 -0.03 0.69 9.66
N GLU A 146 -1.25 0.90 9.14
CA GLU A 146 -2.41 1.12 9.99
C GLU A 146 -2.82 -0.21 10.63
N LYS A 147 -2.99 -0.24 11.95
CA LYS A 147 -3.50 -1.43 12.63
C LYS A 147 -4.92 -1.71 12.17
N ARG A 148 -5.15 -2.88 11.64
CA ARG A 148 -6.45 -3.35 11.15
C ARG A 148 -6.72 -4.75 11.68
N ILE A 149 -8.00 -5.11 11.77
CA ILE A 149 -8.40 -6.46 12.14
C ILE A 149 -8.00 -7.41 11.01
N MET A 150 -7.12 -8.35 11.33
CA MET A 150 -6.72 -9.44 10.46
C MET A 150 -7.42 -10.72 10.92
N LEU A 151 -8.38 -11.19 10.13
CA LEU A 151 -9.01 -12.48 10.39
C LEU A 151 -8.17 -13.58 9.75
N PRO A 152 -7.83 -14.65 10.48
CA PRO A 152 -7.09 -15.79 9.93
C PRO A 152 -8.03 -16.64 9.06
N LEU A 153 -8.32 -16.16 7.86
CA LEU A 153 -9.23 -16.83 6.92
C LEU A 153 -8.54 -17.89 6.05
N GLY A 154 -7.23 -18.09 6.26
CA GLY A 154 -6.43 -19.05 5.49
C GLY A 154 -6.06 -18.62 4.08
N PHE A 155 -6.58 -17.49 3.60
CA PHE A 155 -6.20 -16.89 2.31
C PHE A 155 -6.50 -15.38 2.28
N TYR A 156 -5.74 -14.65 1.46
CA TYR A 156 -5.94 -13.22 1.23
C TYR A 156 -5.99 -12.93 -0.27
N SER A 157 -7.06 -12.28 -0.73
CA SER A 157 -7.14 -11.77 -2.10
C SER A 157 -6.29 -10.50 -2.27
N THR A 158 -6.01 -10.11 -3.50
CA THR A 158 -5.30 -8.87 -3.83
C THR A 158 -5.99 -7.64 -3.23
N GLU A 159 -7.31 -7.56 -3.30
CA GLU A 159 -8.10 -6.46 -2.74
C GLU A 159 -7.96 -6.39 -1.23
N LYS A 160 -7.95 -7.54 -0.56
CA LYS A 160 -7.76 -7.62 0.88
C LYS A 160 -6.37 -7.13 1.27
N MET A 161 -5.31 -7.57 0.56
CA MET A 161 -3.95 -7.13 0.81
C MET A 161 -3.78 -5.62 0.62
N ILE A 162 -4.33 -5.06 -0.45
CA ILE A 162 -4.32 -3.61 -0.69
C ILE A 162 -5.06 -2.86 0.42
N THR A 163 -6.21 -3.40 0.87
CA THR A 163 -6.95 -2.80 1.98
C THR A 163 -6.17 -2.82 3.29
N LEU A 164 -5.49 -3.93 3.61
CA LEU A 164 -4.66 -4.05 4.80
C LEU A 164 -3.46 -3.10 4.80
N THR A 165 -2.90 -2.84 3.63
CA THR A 165 -1.74 -1.96 3.47
C THR A 165 -2.09 -0.49 3.20
N LYS A 166 -3.36 -0.15 3.05
CA LYS A 166 -3.79 1.23 2.79
C LYS A 166 -3.50 2.15 3.98
N LEU A 167 -2.83 3.26 3.73
CA LEU A 167 -2.52 4.28 4.75
C LEU A 167 -3.63 5.33 4.85
N LYS A 168 -3.75 5.93 6.03
CA LYS A 168 -4.48 7.18 6.20
C LYS A 168 -3.75 8.31 5.50
N PHE A 169 -4.49 9.35 5.16
CA PHE A 169 -3.98 10.46 4.38
C PHE A 169 -2.76 11.13 5.03
N ASP A 170 -2.86 11.48 6.32
CA ASP A 170 -1.78 12.18 7.04
C ASP A 170 -0.51 11.32 7.15
N THR A 171 -0.66 10.02 7.35
CA THR A 171 0.47 9.08 7.36
C THR A 171 1.11 8.97 5.97
N LYS A 172 0.28 9.00 4.92
CA LYS A 172 0.76 8.95 3.54
C LYS A 172 1.54 10.20 3.17
N GLU A 173 1.11 11.38 3.62
CA GLU A 173 1.83 12.64 3.45
C GLU A 173 3.26 12.56 4.05
N GLN A 174 3.38 12.06 5.28
CA GLN A 174 4.68 11.84 5.92
C GLN A 174 5.58 10.87 5.13
N VAL A 175 5.00 9.77 4.62
CA VAL A 175 5.76 8.82 3.77
C VAL A 175 6.24 9.51 2.51
N ASN A 176 5.43 10.36 1.88
CA ASN A 176 5.80 11.09 0.69
C ASN A 176 6.98 12.05 0.93
N GLU A 177 6.97 12.80 2.04
CA GLU A 177 8.08 13.66 2.43
C GLU A 177 9.36 12.86 2.68
N TRP A 178 9.28 11.75 3.38
CA TRP A 178 10.44 10.88 3.62
C TRP A 178 10.97 10.26 2.34
N THR A 179 10.09 9.87 1.42
CA THR A 179 10.45 9.35 0.11
C THR A 179 11.27 10.36 -0.69
N TYR A 180 10.89 11.64 -0.65
CA TYR A 180 11.67 12.70 -1.27
C TYR A 180 13.11 12.74 -0.75
N PHE A 181 13.30 12.71 0.57
CA PHE A 181 14.64 12.74 1.16
C PHE A 181 15.43 11.46 0.88
N VAL A 182 14.78 10.30 0.90
CA VAL A 182 15.40 9.00 0.59
C VAL A 182 15.93 8.99 -0.84
N LEU A 183 15.12 9.43 -1.80
CA LEU A 183 15.53 9.52 -3.20
C LEU A 183 16.69 10.50 -3.39
N LYS A 184 16.58 11.70 -2.82
CA LYS A 184 17.61 12.74 -2.92
C LYS A 184 18.96 12.27 -2.37
N ARG A 185 18.98 11.62 -1.20
CA ARG A 185 20.21 11.10 -0.59
C ARG A 185 20.81 9.94 -1.38
N ALA A 186 19.97 9.10 -1.98
CA ALA A 186 20.42 8.02 -2.84
C ALA A 186 20.89 8.48 -4.24
N GLY A 187 20.83 9.80 -4.51
CA GLY A 187 21.26 10.39 -5.78
C GLY A 187 20.30 10.13 -6.93
N TYR A 188 19.01 9.90 -6.62
CA TYR A 188 17.94 9.85 -7.60
C TYR A 188 17.22 11.20 -7.72
N ASP A 189 16.55 11.41 -8.86
CA ASP A 189 15.72 12.61 -9.03
C ASP A 189 14.43 12.48 -8.19
N ALA A 190 14.39 13.20 -7.07
CA ALA A 190 13.23 13.17 -6.17
C ALA A 190 11.96 13.77 -6.81
N SER A 191 12.07 14.55 -7.91
CA SER A 191 10.90 15.06 -8.64
C SER A 191 10.14 13.95 -9.37
N ALA A 192 10.78 12.80 -9.62
CA ALA A 192 10.14 11.62 -10.19
C ALA A 192 8.97 11.12 -9.31
N PHE A 193 9.05 11.34 -8.00
CA PHE A 193 7.97 10.94 -7.12
C PHE A 193 6.72 11.82 -7.29
N LEU A 194 6.89 13.12 -7.57
CA LEU A 194 5.75 13.96 -7.94
C LEU A 194 5.08 13.45 -9.22
N ASN A 195 5.88 13.08 -10.22
CA ASN A 195 5.31 12.51 -11.46
C ASN A 195 4.58 11.19 -11.21
N TRP A 196 5.08 10.38 -10.29
CA TRP A 196 4.37 9.18 -9.86
C TRP A 196 2.98 9.51 -9.28
N ILE A 197 2.88 10.47 -8.36
CA ILE A 197 1.59 10.95 -7.82
C ILE A 197 0.69 11.49 -8.94
N GLN A 198 1.24 12.24 -9.89
CA GLN A 198 0.49 12.80 -11.02
C GLN A 198 -0.03 11.72 -11.97
N ILE A 199 0.73 10.65 -12.22
CA ILE A 199 0.27 9.51 -13.02
C ILE A 199 -0.95 8.87 -12.35
N GLN A 200 -0.91 8.66 -11.05
CA GLN A 200 -2.05 8.13 -10.31
C GLN A 200 -3.27 9.05 -10.39
N ASN A 201 -3.07 10.37 -10.24
CA ASN A 201 -4.13 11.37 -10.29
C ASN A 201 -4.80 11.45 -11.67
N ARG A 202 -4.02 11.32 -12.75
CA ARG A 202 -4.55 11.32 -14.14
C ARG A 202 -5.28 10.02 -14.50
N ASN A 203 -5.02 8.93 -13.79
CA ASN A 203 -5.55 7.59 -14.08
C ASN A 203 -6.34 7.00 -12.91
N THR A 204 -7.16 7.82 -12.25
CA THR A 204 -7.87 7.47 -11.02
C THR A 204 -8.72 6.21 -11.13
N LEU A 205 -9.35 5.97 -12.29
CA LEU A 205 -10.16 4.76 -12.52
C LEU A 205 -9.33 3.49 -12.46
N ASP A 206 -8.15 3.50 -13.08
CA ASP A 206 -7.25 2.33 -13.08
C ASP A 206 -6.65 2.08 -11.70
N PHE A 207 -6.39 3.15 -10.94
CA PHE A 207 -5.87 3.08 -9.58
C PHE A 207 -6.96 3.05 -8.49
N ALA A 208 -8.25 2.96 -8.85
CA ALA A 208 -9.37 3.06 -7.89
C ALA A 208 -9.25 2.04 -6.74
N MET A 209 -8.84 0.81 -7.04
CA MET A 209 -8.63 -0.24 -6.03
C MET A 209 -7.51 0.13 -5.05
N TYR A 210 -6.45 0.75 -5.53
CA TYR A 210 -5.28 1.15 -4.75
C TYR A 210 -5.50 2.45 -3.97
N LEU A 211 -6.15 3.43 -4.57
CA LEU A 211 -6.27 4.79 -4.03
C LEU A 211 -7.58 5.02 -3.27
N GLY A 212 -8.64 4.38 -3.70
CA GLY A 212 -9.97 4.42 -3.10
C GLY A 212 -10.74 5.71 -3.40
N ASP A 213 -10.21 6.89 -3.12
CA ASP A 213 -10.89 8.18 -3.30
C ASP A 213 -10.08 9.15 -4.16
N SER A 214 -10.70 9.65 -5.23
CA SER A 214 -10.08 10.60 -6.17
C SER A 214 -9.77 11.97 -5.54
N VAL A 215 -10.58 12.42 -4.58
CA VAL A 215 -10.37 13.70 -3.89
C VAL A 215 -9.08 13.68 -3.07
N GLY A 216 -8.79 12.55 -2.42
CA GLY A 216 -7.56 12.35 -1.66
C GLY A 216 -6.31 12.48 -2.52
N ILE A 217 -6.34 12.00 -3.76
CA ILE A 217 -5.18 12.02 -4.67
C ILE A 217 -4.82 13.44 -5.10
N SER A 218 -5.82 14.23 -5.47
CA SER A 218 -5.61 15.63 -5.87
C SER A 218 -5.04 16.46 -4.70
N LYS A 219 -5.52 16.19 -3.48
CA LYS A 219 -5.00 16.80 -2.26
C LYS A 219 -3.55 16.39 -2.00
N GLU A 220 -3.22 15.11 -2.17
CA GLU A 220 -1.86 14.58 -2.04
C GLU A 220 -0.88 15.27 -2.99
N GLU A 221 -1.23 15.37 -4.27
CA GLU A 221 -0.43 16.07 -5.27
C GLU A 221 -0.17 17.53 -4.88
N HIS A 222 -1.22 18.24 -4.45
CA HIS A 222 -1.12 19.63 -4.05
C HIS A 222 -0.17 19.81 -2.84
N LEU A 223 -0.34 19.01 -1.80
CA LEU A 223 0.51 19.10 -0.61
C LEU A 223 1.95 18.75 -0.90
N PHE A 224 2.20 17.72 -1.72
CA PHE A 224 3.54 17.34 -2.10
C PHE A 224 4.22 18.42 -2.98
N LYS A 225 3.50 19.09 -3.87
CA LYS A 225 4.00 20.25 -4.62
C LYS A 225 4.41 21.41 -3.66
N ASN A 226 3.55 21.70 -2.70
CA ASN A 226 3.83 22.72 -1.69
C ASN A 226 5.07 22.38 -0.85
N PHE A 227 5.21 21.11 -0.46
CA PHE A 227 6.39 20.63 0.23
C PHE A 227 7.65 20.81 -0.63
N MET A 228 7.66 20.38 -1.89
CA MET A 228 8.80 20.54 -2.79
C MET A 228 9.18 22.00 -2.99
N THR A 229 8.21 22.90 -3.11
CA THR A 229 8.45 24.35 -3.21
C THR A 229 9.15 24.88 -1.97
N LYS A 230 8.75 24.46 -0.77
CA LYS A 230 9.44 24.81 0.50
C LYS A 230 10.86 24.27 0.55
N GLN A 231 11.17 23.16 -0.13
CA GLN A 231 12.51 22.60 -0.25
C GLN A 231 13.37 23.31 -1.33
N GLY A 232 12.88 24.38 -1.92
CA GLY A 232 13.60 25.16 -2.95
C GLY A 232 13.61 24.51 -4.33
N VAL A 233 12.84 23.45 -4.52
CA VAL A 233 12.65 22.82 -5.83
C VAL A 233 11.51 23.54 -6.53
N LEU A 234 11.83 24.52 -7.38
CA LEU A 234 10.87 25.15 -8.26
C LEU A 234 10.41 24.13 -9.28
N GLY A 235 9.08 23.99 -9.38
CA GLY A 235 8.39 22.96 -10.16
C GLY A 235 8.63 23.06 -11.65
N VAL A 236 9.82 22.76 -12.11
CA VAL A 236 10.07 22.43 -13.49
C VAL A 236 9.57 21.00 -13.69
N GLU A 237 8.46 20.86 -14.39
CA GLU A 237 8.03 19.55 -14.89
C GLU A 237 9.14 18.99 -15.78
N LYS A 238 10.02 18.21 -15.20
CA LYS A 238 11.04 17.49 -15.94
C LYS A 238 10.32 16.38 -16.69
N ARG A 239 10.30 16.44 -17.99
CA ARG A 239 9.82 15.32 -18.80
C ARG A 239 10.83 14.19 -18.66
N PHE A 240 10.42 13.10 -17.99
CA PHE A 240 11.26 11.91 -17.89
C PHE A 240 11.40 11.32 -19.30
N ASN A 241 12.65 11.17 -19.71
CA ASN A 241 12.95 10.52 -20.97
C ASN A 241 13.09 9.01 -20.71
N GLU A 242 12.15 8.23 -21.20
CA GLU A 242 12.21 6.75 -21.14
C GLU A 242 13.54 6.20 -21.68
N ALA A 243 14.15 6.90 -22.64
CA ALA A 243 15.44 6.51 -23.26
C ALA A 243 16.64 6.55 -22.28
N ASN A 244 16.52 7.21 -21.12
CA ASN A 244 17.59 7.29 -20.12
C ASN A 244 17.61 6.09 -19.16
N SER A 245 16.71 5.13 -19.31
CA SER A 245 16.65 3.95 -18.45
C SER A 245 17.79 2.97 -18.77
N SER A 246 18.29 2.30 -17.73
CA SER A 246 19.38 1.33 -17.84
C SER A 246 18.97 0.07 -18.62
N LYS A 247 19.97 -0.63 -19.17
CA LYS A 247 19.74 -1.94 -19.80
C LYS A 247 19.08 -2.95 -18.86
N ASN A 248 19.38 -2.86 -17.56
CA ASN A 248 18.83 -3.75 -16.55
C ASN A 248 17.35 -3.46 -16.27
N PHE A 249 16.92 -2.19 -16.36
CA PHE A 249 15.50 -1.85 -16.31
C PHE A 249 14.74 -2.46 -17.51
N TYR A 250 15.30 -2.40 -18.71
CA TYR A 250 14.68 -3.07 -19.87
C TYR A 250 14.62 -4.60 -19.72
N LYS A 251 15.58 -5.23 -19.04
CA LYS A 251 15.49 -6.66 -18.72
C LYS A 251 14.34 -6.97 -17.78
N LEU A 252 14.07 -6.11 -16.77
CA LEU A 252 12.89 -6.21 -15.93
C LEU A 252 11.62 -6.14 -16.78
N LEU A 253 11.48 -5.12 -17.65
CA LEU A 253 10.31 -5.00 -18.52
C LEU A 253 10.12 -6.24 -19.40
N ASN A 254 11.20 -6.75 -19.99
CA ASN A 254 11.17 -7.96 -20.82
C ASN A 254 10.81 -9.21 -20.01
N ASN A 255 11.28 -9.33 -18.77
CA ASN A 255 10.91 -10.46 -17.89
C ASN A 255 9.41 -10.44 -17.60
N VAL A 256 8.84 -9.25 -17.38
CA VAL A 256 7.40 -9.10 -17.13
C VAL A 256 6.58 -9.38 -18.38
N ALA A 257 7.03 -8.90 -19.55
CA ALA A 257 6.34 -9.12 -20.82
C ALA A 257 6.40 -10.58 -21.32
N SER A 258 7.46 -11.32 -20.98
CA SER A 258 7.69 -12.71 -21.44
C SER A 258 6.92 -13.79 -20.68
N ARG A 259 5.74 -13.49 -20.17
CA ARG A 259 4.86 -14.35 -19.35
C ARG A 259 4.31 -15.59 -20.05
N LYS A 260 5.02 -16.22 -20.83
CA LYS A 260 4.52 -17.43 -21.51
C LYS A 260 4.98 -18.69 -20.81
#